data_7e3a23e456335355fcebb68bf6775a6e
#
_entry.id   7e3a23e456335355fcebb68bf6775a6e
#
_cell.length_a   1.000
_cell.length_b   1.000
_cell.length_c   1.000
_cell.angle_alpha   90.00
_cell.angle_beta   90.00
_cell.angle_gamma   90.00
#
_symmetry.space_group_name_H-M   'P 1'
#
loop_
_entity.id
_entity.type
_entity.pdbx_description
1 polymer ?
#
loop_
_entity_poly.entity_id
_entity_poly.type
_entity_poly.pdbx_seq_one_letter_code
_entity_poly.pdbx_strand_id
1 'polypeptide(L)'
;MLQPPRGYLTLSWLGLAANGLAIPLGLAVILLEPNWRAAHIAVGAGAVLPTAVVGIVASVALLRWRPWGQILAIVALSMSLAVSLPYGIVRLALVSEGRWVTAALAAPLWAANVAVLVFWCRPTIRRYLN
;
A
#
# COMPACT_ATOMS: atom_id res chain seq x y z
N MET A 1 -2.18 -19.33 -25.28
CA MET A 1 -2.06 -18.21 -24.34
C MET A 1 -2.15 -18.73 -22.92
N LEU A 2 -1.16 -18.40 -22.10
CA LEU A 2 -1.22 -18.71 -20.68
C LEU A 2 -2.29 -17.84 -20.01
N GLN A 3 -3.13 -18.48 -19.21
CA GLN A 3 -4.12 -17.74 -18.42
C GLN A 3 -3.44 -17.05 -17.24
N PRO A 4 -3.88 -15.83 -16.88
CA PRO A 4 -3.31 -15.14 -15.71
C PRO A 4 -3.58 -15.96 -14.44
N PRO A 5 -2.63 -15.95 -13.47
CA PRO A 5 -2.87 -16.56 -12.18
C PRO A 5 -4.14 -16.01 -11.51
N ARG A 6 -4.81 -16.87 -10.74
CA ARG A 6 -6.01 -16.45 -10.02
C ARG A 6 -5.71 -15.26 -9.11
N GLY A 7 -6.51 -14.24 -9.19
CA GLY A 7 -6.35 -13.01 -8.40
C GLY A 7 -5.41 -11.98 -9.02
N TYR A 8 -4.70 -12.28 -10.10
CA TYR A 8 -3.79 -11.33 -10.75
C TYR A 8 -4.50 -10.04 -11.16
N LEU A 9 -5.57 -10.16 -11.94
CA LEU A 9 -6.34 -8.99 -12.39
C LEU A 9 -7.03 -8.28 -11.23
N THR A 10 -7.63 -9.03 -10.32
CA THR A 10 -8.31 -8.48 -9.15
C THR A 10 -7.35 -7.66 -8.30
N LEU A 11 -6.18 -8.20 -7.97
CA LEU A 11 -5.20 -7.49 -7.14
C LEU A 11 -4.56 -6.31 -7.88
N SER A 12 -4.38 -6.40 -9.19
CA SER A 12 -3.88 -5.27 -10.01
C SER A 12 -4.87 -4.11 -9.99
N TRP A 13 -6.16 -4.36 -10.17
CA TRP A 13 -7.20 -3.34 -10.09
C TRP A 13 -7.38 -2.80 -8.67
N LEU A 14 -7.35 -3.66 -7.66
CA LEU A 14 -7.40 -3.23 -6.26
C LEU A 14 -6.20 -2.36 -5.90
N GLY A 15 -5.02 -2.70 -6.37
CA GLY A 15 -3.82 -1.89 -6.17
C GLY A 15 -3.94 -0.51 -6.79
N LEU A 16 -4.46 -0.45 -8.02
CA LEU A 16 -4.70 0.82 -8.71
C LEU A 16 -5.72 1.67 -7.95
N ALA A 17 -6.84 1.09 -7.55
CA ALA A 17 -7.88 1.79 -6.80
C ALA A 17 -7.37 2.25 -5.42
N ALA A 18 -6.72 1.37 -4.68
CA ALA A 18 -6.21 1.67 -3.34
C ALA A 18 -5.16 2.79 -3.38
N ASN A 19 -4.20 2.73 -4.29
CA ASN A 19 -3.18 3.76 -4.41
C ASN A 19 -3.75 5.07 -4.97
N GLY A 20 -4.69 5.00 -5.90
CA GLY A 20 -5.39 6.18 -6.41
C GLY A 20 -6.21 6.88 -5.33
N LEU A 21 -6.87 6.13 -4.45
CA LEU A 21 -7.64 6.68 -3.33
C LEU A 21 -6.74 7.14 -2.17
N ALA A 22 -5.54 6.60 -2.02
CA ALA A 22 -4.62 6.98 -0.95
C ALA A 22 -4.23 8.47 -1.02
N ILE A 23 -4.15 9.05 -2.22
CA ILE A 23 -3.80 10.45 -2.42
C ILE A 23 -4.87 11.38 -1.83
N PRO A 24 -6.16 11.31 -2.25
CA PRO A 24 -7.19 12.18 -1.68
C PRO A 24 -7.48 11.88 -0.21
N LEU A 25 -7.41 10.61 0.22
CA LEU A 25 -7.58 10.26 1.63
C LEU A 25 -6.46 10.81 2.50
N GLY A 26 -5.22 10.76 2.04
CA GLY A 26 -4.07 11.36 2.73
C GLY A 26 -4.22 12.87 2.88
N LEU A 27 -4.66 13.54 1.82
CA LEU A 27 -4.96 14.99 1.87
C LEU A 27 -6.10 15.29 2.85
N ALA A 28 -7.14 14.48 2.86
CA ALA A 28 -8.26 14.65 3.80
C ALA A 28 -7.81 14.52 5.25
N VAL A 29 -6.95 13.55 5.57
CA VAL A 29 -6.39 13.38 6.92
C VAL A 29 -5.59 14.61 7.33
N ILE A 30 -4.74 15.14 6.45
CA ILE A 30 -3.94 16.34 6.71
C ILE A 30 -4.84 17.55 7.00
N LEU A 31 -5.92 17.71 6.25
CA LEU A 31 -6.83 18.86 6.37
C LEU A 31 -7.77 18.76 7.57
N LEU A 32 -8.25 17.54 7.88
CA LEU A 32 -9.29 17.33 8.90
C LEU A 32 -8.74 17.04 10.30
N GLU A 33 -7.51 16.58 10.42
CA GLU A 33 -6.85 16.33 11.70
C GLU A 33 -5.79 17.38 11.98
N PRO A 34 -6.11 18.51 12.67
CA PRO A 34 -5.13 19.54 12.98
C PRO A 34 -4.07 19.08 13.96
N ASN A 35 -4.41 18.15 14.86
CA ASN A 35 -3.44 17.49 15.73
C ASN A 35 -2.52 16.62 14.90
N TRP A 36 -1.23 16.71 15.11
CA TRP A 36 -0.21 15.96 14.35
C TRP A 36 -0.06 16.40 12.89
N ARG A 37 -0.56 17.59 12.52
CA ARG A 37 -0.50 18.07 11.13
C ARG A 37 0.91 18.04 10.55
N ALA A 38 1.90 18.47 11.31
CA ALA A 38 3.29 18.46 10.86
C ALA A 38 3.77 17.02 10.54
N ALA A 39 3.44 16.05 11.40
CA ALA A 39 3.76 14.65 11.18
C ALA A 39 3.00 14.08 9.96
N HIS A 40 1.72 14.40 9.82
CA HIS A 40 0.92 13.98 8.67
C HIS A 40 1.46 14.55 7.35
N ILE A 41 1.88 15.81 7.33
CA ILE A 41 2.48 16.42 6.13
C ILE A 41 3.81 15.74 5.81
N ALA A 42 4.67 15.54 6.81
CA ALA A 42 5.98 14.93 6.61
C ALA A 42 5.85 13.49 6.08
N VAL A 43 5.01 12.66 6.72
CA VAL A 43 4.78 11.27 6.31
C VAL A 43 4.01 11.21 4.99
N GLY A 44 2.98 12.04 4.82
CA GLY A 44 2.17 12.07 3.60
C GLY A 44 2.99 12.46 2.38
N ALA A 45 3.68 13.59 2.44
CA ALA A 45 4.47 14.08 1.31
C ALA A 45 5.78 13.32 1.11
N GLY A 46 6.42 12.88 2.21
CA GLY A 46 7.72 12.22 2.16
C GLY A 46 7.67 10.73 1.87
N ALA A 47 6.58 10.07 2.19
CA ALA A 47 6.50 8.61 2.11
C ALA A 47 5.21 8.10 1.45
N VAL A 48 4.04 8.54 1.88
CA VAL A 48 2.76 8.02 1.37
C VAL A 48 2.56 8.40 -0.09
N LEU A 49 2.82 9.63 -0.47
CA LEU A 49 2.64 10.11 -1.84
C LEU A 49 3.59 9.39 -2.83
N PRO A 50 4.91 9.31 -2.57
CA PRO A 50 5.81 8.54 -3.43
C PRO A 50 5.42 7.06 -3.51
N THR A 51 5.04 6.43 -2.40
CA THR A 51 4.59 5.03 -2.38
C THR A 51 3.32 4.84 -3.21
N ALA A 52 2.35 5.74 -3.11
CA ALA A 52 1.13 5.70 -3.91
C ALA A 52 1.43 5.83 -5.41
N VAL A 53 2.32 6.74 -5.79
CA VAL A 53 2.73 6.91 -7.19
C VAL A 53 3.40 5.64 -7.73
N VAL A 54 4.33 5.06 -6.98
CA VAL A 54 4.97 3.79 -7.36
C VAL A 54 3.93 2.68 -7.46
N GLY A 55 2.98 2.61 -6.55
CA GLY A 55 1.89 1.64 -6.57
C GLY A 55 0.98 1.78 -7.79
N ILE A 56 0.65 3.00 -8.19
CA ILE A 56 -0.14 3.28 -9.40
C ILE A 56 0.63 2.81 -10.65
N VAL A 57 1.89 3.19 -10.77
CA VAL A 57 2.74 2.81 -11.91
C VAL A 57 2.88 1.29 -11.98
N ALA A 58 3.10 0.64 -10.84
CA ALA A 58 3.19 -0.82 -10.75
C ALA A 58 1.88 -1.49 -11.21
N SER A 59 0.74 -1.00 -10.75
CA SER A 59 -0.57 -1.54 -11.10
C SER A 59 -0.87 -1.39 -12.59
N VAL A 60 -0.58 -0.23 -13.18
CA VAL A 60 -0.72 0.00 -14.62
C VAL A 60 0.20 -0.93 -15.41
N ALA A 61 1.44 -1.10 -14.97
CA ALA A 61 2.38 -2.01 -15.61
C ALA A 61 1.91 -3.47 -15.57
N LEU A 62 1.36 -3.90 -14.43
CA LEU A 62 0.80 -5.24 -14.28
C LEU A 62 -0.44 -5.46 -15.17
N LEU A 63 -1.31 -4.46 -15.29
CA LEU A 63 -2.45 -4.50 -16.20
C LEU A 63 -2.03 -4.52 -17.68
N ARG A 64 -0.85 -4.01 -17.99
CA ARG A 64 -0.24 -4.06 -19.32
C ARG A 64 0.74 -5.24 -19.50
N TRP A 65 0.72 -6.19 -18.58
CA TRP A 65 1.52 -7.41 -18.63
C TRP A 65 3.04 -7.16 -18.67
N ARG A 66 3.50 -6.07 -18.07
CA ARG A 66 4.92 -5.74 -18.03
C ARG A 66 5.62 -6.46 -16.87
N PRO A 67 6.73 -7.19 -17.12
CA PRO A 67 7.43 -7.94 -16.07
C PRO A 67 7.95 -7.05 -14.93
N TRP A 68 8.40 -5.84 -15.24
CA TRP A 68 8.92 -4.92 -14.24
C TRP A 68 7.83 -4.41 -13.29
N GLY A 69 6.55 -4.55 -13.65
CA GLY A 69 5.43 -4.22 -12.77
C GLY A 69 5.41 -5.04 -11.49
N GLN A 70 5.80 -6.31 -11.56
CA GLN A 70 5.92 -7.16 -10.37
C GLN A 70 6.97 -6.61 -9.39
N ILE A 71 8.11 -6.20 -9.88
CA ILE A 71 9.19 -5.63 -9.06
C ILE A 71 8.71 -4.36 -8.38
N LEU A 72 8.06 -3.46 -9.12
CA LEU A 72 7.52 -2.23 -8.57
C LEU A 72 6.40 -2.48 -7.57
N ALA A 73 5.55 -3.49 -7.78
CA ALA A 73 4.51 -3.86 -6.82
C ALA A 73 5.13 -4.33 -5.49
N ILE A 74 6.16 -5.15 -5.55
CA ILE A 74 6.89 -5.61 -4.37
C ILE A 74 7.54 -4.42 -3.65
N VAL A 75 8.17 -3.52 -4.38
CA VAL A 75 8.80 -2.31 -3.83
C VAL A 75 7.74 -1.43 -3.16
N ALA A 76 6.62 -1.15 -3.83
CA ALA A 76 5.55 -0.31 -3.28
C ALA A 76 4.96 -0.90 -2.00
N LEU A 77 4.70 -2.20 -1.97
CA LEU A 77 4.16 -2.88 -0.78
C LEU A 77 5.17 -2.90 0.37
N SER A 78 6.45 -3.10 0.06
CA SER A 78 7.52 -3.06 1.06
C SER A 78 7.69 -1.65 1.65
N MET A 79 7.63 -0.61 0.82
CA MET A 79 7.65 0.78 1.27
C MET A 79 6.42 1.10 2.12
N SER A 80 5.25 0.64 1.72
CA SER A 80 4.01 0.81 2.48
C SER A 80 4.13 0.21 3.88
N LEU A 81 4.65 -0.99 4.02
CA LEU A 81 4.91 -1.62 5.32
C LEU A 81 5.96 -0.86 6.12
N ALA A 82 7.07 -0.47 5.49
CA ALA A 82 8.15 0.25 6.14
C ALA A 82 7.71 1.60 6.71
N VAL A 83 6.70 2.22 6.12
CA VAL A 83 6.12 3.49 6.59
C VAL A 83 5.01 3.25 7.59
N SER A 84 4.07 2.35 7.28
CA SER A 84 2.85 2.17 8.08
C SER A 84 3.12 1.48 9.41
N LEU A 85 4.04 0.52 9.49
CA LEU A 85 4.35 -0.19 10.73
C LEU A 85 4.95 0.74 11.80
N PRO A 86 6.06 1.45 11.55
CA PRO A 86 6.62 2.35 12.56
C PRO A 86 5.67 3.48 12.94
N TYR A 87 5.01 4.09 11.98
CA TYR A 87 4.05 5.17 12.22
C TYR A 87 2.87 4.69 13.05
N GLY A 88 2.30 3.54 12.70
CA GLY A 88 1.19 2.94 13.43
C GLY A 88 1.58 2.53 14.86
N ILE A 89 2.76 1.95 15.04
CA ILE A 89 3.29 1.56 16.36
C ILE A 89 3.50 2.80 17.24
N VAL A 90 4.12 3.84 16.71
CA VAL A 90 4.34 5.10 17.43
C VAL A 90 3.00 5.72 17.83
N ARG A 91 2.04 5.77 16.93
CA ARG A 91 0.72 6.31 17.19
C ARG A 91 -0.01 5.50 18.27
N LEU A 92 0.05 4.17 18.22
CA LEU A 92 -0.53 3.30 19.24
C LEU A 92 0.12 3.48 20.61
N ALA A 93 1.42 3.75 20.66
CA ALA A 93 2.15 3.97 21.90
C ALA A 93 1.83 5.33 22.54
N LEU A 94 1.69 6.39 21.72
CA LEU A 94 1.54 7.76 22.19
C LEU A 94 0.09 8.20 22.40
N VAL A 95 -0.86 7.64 21.65
CA VAL A 95 -2.27 7.99 21.72
C VAL A 95 -3.03 6.92 22.50
N SER A 96 -3.46 7.24 23.72
CA SER A 96 -4.20 6.31 24.57
C SER A 96 -5.68 6.21 24.20
N GLU A 97 -6.28 7.31 23.75
CA GLU A 97 -7.71 7.37 23.37
C GLU A 97 -7.92 6.71 22.01
N GLY A 98 -8.88 5.79 21.95
CA GLY A 98 -9.19 5.06 20.72
C GLY A 98 -8.14 4.04 20.30
N ARG A 99 -7.19 3.70 21.17
CA ARG A 99 -6.10 2.76 20.87
C ARG A 99 -6.58 1.42 20.30
N TRP A 100 -7.60 0.84 20.92
CA TRP A 100 -8.14 -0.45 20.49
C TRP A 100 -8.82 -0.38 19.13
N VAL A 101 -9.51 0.71 18.84
CA VAL A 101 -10.12 0.94 17.51
C VAL A 101 -9.05 1.10 16.46
N THR A 102 -8.00 1.87 16.74
CA THR A 102 -6.87 2.05 15.81
C THR A 102 -6.15 0.72 15.56
N ALA A 103 -5.91 -0.07 16.61
CA ALA A 103 -5.30 -1.39 16.47
C ALA A 103 -6.17 -2.35 15.66
N ALA A 104 -7.48 -2.34 15.91
CA ALA A 104 -8.43 -3.19 15.18
C ALA A 104 -8.54 -2.84 13.69
N LEU A 105 -8.29 -1.58 13.31
CA LEU A 105 -8.26 -1.15 11.92
C LEU A 105 -6.89 -1.39 11.27
N ALA A 106 -5.81 -1.17 12.01
CA ALA A 106 -4.45 -1.30 11.49
C ALA A 106 -4.02 -2.75 11.25
N ALA A 107 -4.34 -3.66 12.17
CA ALA A 107 -3.92 -5.05 12.08
C ALA A 107 -4.42 -5.76 10.80
N PRO A 108 -5.69 -5.67 10.40
CA PRO A 108 -6.17 -6.25 9.14
C PRO A 108 -5.49 -5.63 7.92
N LEU A 109 -5.22 -4.33 7.92
CA LEU A 109 -4.53 -3.64 6.82
C LEU A 109 -3.09 -4.12 6.67
N TRP A 110 -2.36 -4.29 7.77
CA TRP A 110 -1.01 -4.84 7.76
C TRP A 110 -1.02 -6.29 7.28
N ALA A 111 -1.96 -7.11 7.78
CA ALA A 111 -2.10 -8.50 7.35
C ALA A 111 -2.42 -8.60 5.86
N ALA A 112 -3.33 -7.78 5.35
CA ALA A 112 -3.67 -7.73 3.94
C ALA A 112 -2.47 -7.30 3.09
N ASN A 113 -1.71 -6.31 3.54
CA ASN A 113 -0.50 -5.84 2.85
C ASN A 113 0.54 -6.97 2.73
N VAL A 114 0.80 -7.69 3.82
CA VAL A 114 1.72 -8.83 3.81
C VAL A 114 1.21 -9.95 2.89
N ALA A 115 -0.08 -10.26 2.94
CA ALA A 115 -0.68 -11.28 2.09
C ALA A 115 -0.54 -10.95 0.60
N VAL A 116 -0.79 -9.71 0.23
CA VAL A 116 -0.64 -9.23 -1.16
C VAL A 116 0.83 -9.23 -1.57
N LEU A 117 1.74 -8.83 -0.68
CA LEU A 117 3.18 -8.88 -0.93
C LEU A 117 3.65 -10.33 -1.20
N VAL A 118 3.21 -11.28 -0.38
CA VAL A 118 3.51 -12.71 -0.58
C VAL A 118 2.96 -13.20 -1.93
N PHE A 119 1.76 -12.77 -2.29
CA PHE A 119 1.17 -13.09 -3.60
C PHE A 119 2.05 -12.64 -4.76
N TRP A 120 2.53 -11.41 -4.76
CA TRP A 120 3.38 -10.88 -5.82
C TRP A 120 4.79 -11.50 -5.83
N CYS A 121 5.26 -12.04 -4.72
CA CYS A 121 6.54 -12.73 -4.64
C CYS A 121 6.50 -14.17 -5.20
N ARG A 122 5.33 -14.68 -5.57
CA ARG A 122 5.21 -16.06 -6.06
C ARG A 122 5.94 -16.27 -7.38
N PRO A 123 6.66 -17.40 -7.54
CA PRO A 123 7.34 -17.73 -8.79
C PRO A 123 6.38 -17.88 -9.98
N THR A 124 5.14 -18.25 -9.74
CA THR A 124 4.11 -18.38 -10.77
C THR A 124 3.82 -17.06 -11.48
N ILE A 125 3.82 -15.94 -10.73
CA ILE A 125 3.64 -14.59 -11.29
C ILE A 125 4.81 -14.25 -12.20
N ARG A 126 6.03 -14.50 -11.74
CA ARG A 126 7.24 -14.24 -12.51
C ARG A 126 7.28 -15.04 -13.81
N ARG A 127 6.92 -16.33 -13.74
CA ARG A 127 6.85 -17.20 -14.92
C ARG A 127 5.80 -16.74 -15.91
N TYR A 128 4.68 -16.24 -15.41
CA TYR A 128 3.59 -15.76 -16.26
C TYR A 128 3.97 -14.48 -17.01
N LEU A 129 4.70 -13.57 -16.37
CA LEU A 129 5.11 -12.29 -16.95
C LEU A 129 6.34 -12.40 -17.86
N ASN A 130 7.16 -13.40 -17.67
CA ASN A 130 8.33 -13.69 -18.52
C ASN A 130 7.97 -14.81 -19.52
#